data_e64c8091823cbcd61b918a53a56e577e
#
_entry.id   e64c8091823cbcd61b918a53a56e577e
#
_cell.length_a   1.000
_cell.length_b   1.000
_cell.length_c   1.000
_cell.angle_alpha   90.00
_cell.angle_beta   90.00
_cell.angle_gamma   90.00
#
_symmetry.space_group_name_H-M   'P 1'
#
loop_
_entity.id
_entity.type
_entity.pdbx_description
1 polymer ?
#
loop_
_entity_poly.entity_id
_entity_poly.type
_entity_poly.pdbx_seq_one_letter_code
_entity_poly.pdbx_strand_id
1 'polypeptide(L)'
;MLRRLLTICLGFAAMLLAQDPVKVSPDYKVEIENKWVRVLRVKRGPHAKAPMHQHPAAVVVYLTDYHQRITGAEGKSQEITRKAGDVSYTDAVKHSEENLADQPLEAVVIELKPRPPDFKPAPITLDPVKLDPEHHLVPLENDRVRVLRTILEPHLKSPMHEHPHYVVVYLTELHTTMKLGNGKVVDNPRRPGEIAWRDALKHETENIADRTAMEIQVELK
;
A
#
# COMPACT_ATOMS: atom_id res chain seq x y z
N MET A 1 24.75 50.76 42.76
CA MET A 1 25.22 49.73 41.78
C MET A 1 24.18 48.63 41.75
N LEU A 2 23.31 48.65 40.74
CA LEU A 2 22.19 47.70 40.61
C LEU A 2 22.62 46.66 39.56
N ARG A 3 22.90 45.42 40.00
CA ARG A 3 23.20 44.26 39.10
C ARG A 3 21.88 43.74 38.54
N ARG A 4 21.68 43.94 37.25
CA ARG A 4 20.62 43.29 36.46
C ARG A 4 21.03 41.84 36.22
N LEU A 5 20.28 40.88 36.82
CA LEU A 5 20.36 39.49 36.40
C LEU A 5 19.62 39.30 35.05
N LEU A 6 20.39 38.91 34.03
CA LEU A 6 19.83 38.52 32.74
C LEU A 6 19.43 37.02 32.78
N THR A 7 18.14 36.76 32.91
CA THR A 7 17.62 35.41 32.85
C THR A 7 17.54 34.98 31.39
N ILE A 8 18.48 34.11 30.98
CA ILE A 8 18.46 33.49 29.63
C ILE A 8 17.47 32.31 29.72
N CYS A 9 16.28 32.48 29.17
CA CYS A 9 15.37 31.37 28.90
C CYS A 9 15.90 30.56 27.70
N LEU A 10 16.60 29.45 27.97
CA LEU A 10 16.88 28.45 26.95
C LEU A 10 15.56 27.75 26.60
N GLY A 11 14.97 28.18 25.50
CA GLY A 11 13.87 27.46 24.87
C GLY A 11 14.40 26.13 24.34
N PHE A 12 14.12 25.04 25.02
CA PHE A 12 14.30 23.69 24.47
C PHE A 12 13.27 23.52 23.34
N ALA A 13 13.69 23.75 22.11
CA ALA A 13 12.99 23.25 20.94
C ALA A 13 13.15 21.72 20.97
N ALA A 14 12.15 21.01 21.52
CA ALA A 14 12.08 19.58 21.40
C ALA A 14 11.99 19.26 19.88
N MET A 15 13.11 18.85 19.29
CA MET A 15 13.07 18.18 17.99
C MET A 15 12.20 16.94 18.18
N LEU A 16 10.95 17.03 17.76
CA LEU A 16 10.07 15.88 17.61
C LEU A 16 10.72 14.96 16.57
N LEU A 17 11.52 14.01 17.06
CA LEU A 17 12.02 12.92 16.24
C LEU A 17 10.80 12.25 15.61
N ALA A 18 10.79 12.20 14.30
CA ALA A 18 9.73 11.52 13.56
C ALA A 18 9.69 10.06 14.00
N GLN A 19 8.55 9.62 14.48
CA GLN A 19 8.38 8.31 15.09
C GLN A 19 7.73 7.36 14.09
N ASP A 20 8.02 6.08 14.24
CA ASP A 20 7.38 4.99 13.52
C ASP A 20 5.85 5.02 13.80
N PRO A 21 4.98 4.99 12.78
CA PRO A 21 3.53 5.03 12.94
C PRO A 21 3.00 3.97 13.91
N VAL A 22 3.54 2.76 13.86
CA VAL A 22 3.13 1.63 14.73
C VAL A 22 3.45 1.88 16.21
N LYS A 23 4.43 2.73 16.50
CA LYS A 23 4.80 3.09 17.88
C LYS A 23 3.94 4.21 18.48
N VAL A 24 3.38 5.05 17.62
CA VAL A 24 2.68 6.27 18.06
C VAL A 24 1.17 6.21 17.91
N SER A 25 0.65 5.27 17.11
CA SER A 25 -0.79 5.12 16.92
C SER A 25 -1.19 3.64 16.85
N PRO A 26 -2.20 3.21 17.63
CA PRO A 26 -2.76 1.86 17.55
C PRO A 26 -3.50 1.58 16.25
N ASP A 27 -3.76 2.62 15.43
CA ASP A 27 -4.42 2.49 14.14
C ASP A 27 -3.60 1.67 13.15
N TYR A 28 -2.26 1.61 13.34
CA TYR A 28 -1.33 0.94 12.44
C TYR A 28 -0.92 -0.43 12.97
N LYS A 29 -1.08 -1.45 12.13
CA LYS A 29 -0.65 -2.82 12.41
C LYS A 29 0.22 -3.34 11.28
N VAL A 30 1.39 -3.90 11.61
CA VAL A 30 2.23 -4.61 10.64
C VAL A 30 1.57 -5.93 10.30
N GLU A 31 1.30 -6.19 9.01
CA GLU A 31 0.79 -7.47 8.52
C GLU A 31 1.86 -8.30 7.80
N ILE A 32 2.74 -7.62 7.05
CA ILE A 32 3.84 -8.27 6.35
C ILE A 32 5.10 -7.42 6.58
N GLU A 33 6.20 -8.10 6.87
CA GLU A 33 7.52 -7.48 6.87
C GLU A 33 8.56 -8.44 6.30
N ASN A 34 9.29 -8.00 5.27
CA ASN A 34 10.37 -8.74 4.67
C ASN A 34 11.51 -7.78 4.25
N LYS A 35 12.48 -8.25 3.48
CA LYS A 35 13.62 -7.43 3.03
C LYS A 35 13.24 -6.31 2.05
N TRP A 36 12.05 -6.36 1.43
CA TRP A 36 11.63 -5.46 0.37
C TRP A 36 10.61 -4.42 0.81
N VAL A 37 9.68 -4.86 1.65
CA VAL A 37 8.53 -4.04 2.07
C VAL A 37 8.21 -4.24 3.55
N ARG A 38 7.54 -3.25 4.13
CA ARG A 38 6.73 -3.37 5.34
C ARG A 38 5.31 -2.96 4.99
N VAL A 39 4.36 -3.84 5.19
CA VAL A 39 2.96 -3.62 4.87
C VAL A 39 2.18 -3.37 6.15
N LEU A 40 1.58 -2.21 6.25
CA LEU A 40 0.79 -1.76 7.37
C LEU A 40 -0.69 -1.75 7.00
N ARG A 41 -1.53 -2.32 7.85
CA ARG A 41 -2.96 -2.06 7.86
C ARG A 41 -3.25 -0.84 8.69
N VAL A 42 -4.03 0.07 8.17
CA VAL A 42 -4.53 1.24 8.87
C VAL A 42 -6.02 1.09 9.11
N LYS A 43 -6.46 1.22 10.36
CA LYS A 43 -7.88 1.29 10.74
C LYS A 43 -8.06 2.46 11.67
N ARG A 44 -8.75 3.50 11.21
CA ARG A 44 -8.96 4.72 12.00
C ARG A 44 -10.43 5.03 12.15
N GLY A 45 -10.88 5.17 13.38
CA GLY A 45 -12.25 5.50 13.71
C GLY A 45 -12.68 6.88 13.19
N PRO A 46 -14.00 7.19 13.19
CA PRO A 46 -14.52 8.51 12.86
C PRO A 46 -13.83 9.59 13.71
N HIS A 47 -13.43 10.71 13.08
CA HIS A 47 -12.79 11.88 13.71
C HIS A 47 -11.52 11.58 14.53
N ALA A 48 -11.00 10.35 14.47
CA ALA A 48 -9.79 9.97 15.18
C ALA A 48 -8.54 10.57 14.48
N LYS A 49 -7.51 10.81 15.31
CA LYS A 49 -6.24 11.44 14.88
C LYS A 49 -5.08 10.50 15.13
N ALA A 50 -4.16 10.47 14.18
CA ALA A 50 -2.83 9.91 14.38
C ALA A 50 -1.82 11.06 14.62
N PRO A 51 -0.99 10.98 15.66
CA PRO A 51 0.03 12.00 15.92
C PRO A 51 1.09 12.02 14.82
N MET A 52 1.97 13.03 14.87
CA MET A 52 3.06 13.19 13.92
C MET A 52 3.95 11.94 13.86
N HIS A 53 4.08 11.36 12.67
CA HIS A 53 4.88 10.17 12.39
C HIS A 53 5.50 10.26 10.99
N GLN A 54 6.27 9.27 10.60
CA GLN A 54 6.92 9.24 9.28
C GLN A 54 6.78 7.89 8.61
N HIS A 55 6.67 7.95 7.28
CA HIS A 55 6.78 6.80 6.39
C HIS A 55 7.94 6.98 5.42
N PRO A 56 8.64 5.93 5.01
CA PRO A 56 9.43 5.95 3.78
C PRO A 56 8.49 6.08 2.57
N ALA A 57 9.04 6.08 1.36
CA ALA A 57 8.21 6.00 0.15
C ALA A 57 7.26 4.81 0.22
N ALA A 58 6.00 5.02 -0.15
CA ALA A 58 4.96 4.02 0.01
C ALA A 58 3.88 4.07 -1.08
N VAL A 59 3.25 2.93 -1.33
CA VAL A 59 1.97 2.85 -2.05
C VAL A 59 0.86 2.67 -1.02
N VAL A 60 -0.22 3.44 -1.17
CA VAL A 60 -1.43 3.33 -0.35
C VAL A 60 -2.55 2.77 -1.20
N VAL A 61 -3.19 1.70 -0.72
CA VAL A 61 -4.41 1.12 -1.29
C VAL A 61 -5.57 1.40 -0.34
N TYR A 62 -6.57 2.12 -0.81
CA TYR A 62 -7.73 2.53 0.00
C TYR A 62 -8.80 1.44 -0.04
N LEU A 63 -9.13 0.86 1.13
CA LEU A 63 -10.14 -0.23 1.22
C LEU A 63 -11.55 0.29 1.48
N THR A 64 -11.67 1.52 1.98
CA THR A 64 -12.94 2.24 2.18
C THR A 64 -12.88 3.60 1.53
N ASP A 65 -14.00 4.28 1.41
CA ASP A 65 -14.03 5.71 1.12
C ASP A 65 -13.23 6.46 2.19
N TYR A 66 -12.52 7.50 1.78
CA TYR A 66 -11.48 8.14 2.56
C TYR A 66 -11.62 9.66 2.48
N HIS A 67 -11.76 10.32 3.63
CA HIS A 67 -11.72 11.77 3.75
C HIS A 67 -10.86 12.13 4.97
N GLN A 68 -9.65 12.61 4.71
CA GLN A 68 -8.68 12.93 5.76
C GLN A 68 -8.09 14.32 5.60
N ARG A 69 -7.71 14.90 6.74
CA ARG A 69 -6.78 16.01 6.83
C ARG A 69 -5.38 15.47 7.11
N ILE A 70 -4.43 15.83 6.25
CA ILE A 70 -3.01 15.52 6.40
C ILE A 70 -2.31 16.83 6.75
N THR A 71 -1.53 16.82 7.84
CA THR A 71 -0.74 17.99 8.27
C THR A 71 0.74 17.64 8.24
N GLY A 72 1.50 18.29 7.37
CA GLY A 72 2.94 18.12 7.24
C GLY A 72 3.72 18.65 8.44
N ALA A 73 5.02 18.32 8.51
CA ALA A 73 5.90 18.73 9.61
C ALA A 73 6.02 20.24 9.76
N GLU A 74 5.82 21.00 8.68
CA GLU A 74 5.81 22.46 8.64
C GLU A 74 4.49 23.09 9.07
N GLY A 75 3.50 22.28 9.47
CA GLY A 75 2.19 22.70 9.94
C GLY A 75 1.17 23.01 8.85
N LYS A 76 1.55 22.86 7.57
CA LYS A 76 0.58 23.01 6.46
C LYS A 76 -0.34 21.79 6.40
N SER A 77 -1.63 22.06 6.26
CA SER A 77 -2.66 21.02 6.16
C SER A 77 -3.29 21.02 4.77
N GLN A 78 -3.64 19.82 4.32
CA GLN A 78 -4.47 19.60 3.13
C GLN A 78 -5.52 18.53 3.43
N GLU A 79 -6.65 18.61 2.76
CA GLU A 79 -7.68 17.57 2.81
C GLU A 79 -7.57 16.71 1.54
N ILE A 80 -7.66 15.41 1.74
CA ILE A 80 -7.65 14.44 0.65
C ILE A 80 -8.89 13.56 0.71
N THR A 81 -9.45 13.28 -0.45
CA THR A 81 -10.58 12.35 -0.62
C THR A 81 -10.18 11.27 -1.60
N ARG A 82 -10.54 10.02 -1.29
CA ARG A 82 -10.32 8.84 -2.14
C ARG A 82 -11.53 7.92 -2.08
N LYS A 83 -11.67 7.09 -3.10
CA LYS A 83 -12.68 6.03 -3.14
C LYS A 83 -12.07 4.67 -2.78
N ALA A 84 -12.90 3.78 -2.27
CA ALA A 84 -12.52 2.38 -2.10
C ALA A 84 -11.96 1.81 -3.42
N GLY A 85 -10.81 1.16 -3.35
CA GLY A 85 -10.06 0.65 -4.49
C GLY A 85 -9.08 1.63 -5.11
N ASP A 86 -9.10 2.93 -4.78
CA ASP A 86 -8.08 3.87 -5.26
C ASP A 86 -6.69 3.47 -4.76
N VAL A 87 -5.68 3.95 -5.50
CA VAL A 87 -4.26 3.80 -5.12
C VAL A 87 -3.54 5.14 -5.22
N SER A 88 -2.55 5.34 -4.39
CA SER A 88 -1.65 6.48 -4.49
C SER A 88 -0.22 6.10 -4.13
N TYR A 89 0.74 6.87 -4.61
CA TYR A 89 2.15 6.80 -4.21
C TYR A 89 2.50 8.06 -3.44
N THR A 90 3.33 7.92 -2.44
CA THR A 90 3.92 9.04 -1.69
C THR A 90 5.43 8.81 -1.54
N ASP A 91 6.20 9.86 -1.70
CA ASP A 91 7.59 9.87 -1.27
C ASP A 91 7.69 9.79 0.26
N ALA A 92 8.90 9.68 0.78
CA ALA A 92 9.11 9.70 2.23
C ALA A 92 8.48 10.97 2.84
N VAL A 93 7.62 10.79 3.82
CA VAL A 93 6.80 11.87 4.38
C VAL A 93 6.75 11.82 5.90
N LYS A 94 6.68 13.01 6.51
CA LYS A 94 6.42 13.21 7.94
C LYS A 94 5.14 14.02 8.09
N HIS A 95 4.14 13.43 8.73
CA HIS A 95 2.81 14.03 8.86
C HIS A 95 2.06 13.55 10.12
N SER A 96 0.99 14.27 10.44
CA SER A 96 -0.11 13.80 11.27
C SER A 96 -1.36 13.71 10.42
N GLU A 97 -2.34 12.93 10.87
CA GLU A 97 -3.55 12.63 10.12
C GLU A 97 -4.80 12.75 11.00
N GLU A 98 -5.91 13.12 10.40
CA GLU A 98 -7.23 13.17 11.03
C GLU A 98 -8.29 12.62 10.06
N ASN A 99 -9.04 11.61 10.48
CA ASN A 99 -10.21 11.16 9.72
C ASN A 99 -11.32 12.22 9.87
N LEU A 100 -11.76 12.82 8.78
CA LEU A 100 -12.81 13.85 8.78
C LEU A 100 -14.22 13.26 8.57
N ALA A 101 -14.30 11.96 8.26
CA ALA A 101 -15.57 11.31 7.99
C ALA A 101 -16.25 10.79 9.27
N ASP A 102 -17.57 10.64 9.22
CA ASP A 102 -18.41 9.99 10.25
C ASP A 102 -18.31 8.44 10.22
N GLN A 103 -17.53 7.91 9.28
CA GLN A 103 -17.30 6.48 9.10
C GLN A 103 -15.83 6.14 9.37
N PRO A 104 -15.54 4.93 9.86
CA PRO A 104 -14.15 4.47 9.96
C PRO A 104 -13.55 4.33 8.57
N LEU A 105 -12.26 4.61 8.47
CA LEU A 105 -11.48 4.34 7.26
C LEU A 105 -10.58 3.12 7.45
N GLU A 106 -10.33 2.45 6.33
CA GLU A 106 -9.37 1.36 6.26
C GLU A 106 -8.51 1.50 4.99
N ALA A 107 -7.19 1.33 5.15
CA ALA A 107 -6.22 1.36 4.06
C ALA A 107 -5.08 0.39 4.32
N VAL A 108 -4.34 0.08 3.25
CA VAL A 108 -3.10 -0.68 3.27
C VAL A 108 -1.97 0.23 2.83
N VAL A 109 -0.97 0.44 3.67
CA VAL A 109 0.24 1.21 3.37
C VAL A 109 1.38 0.23 3.12
N ILE A 110 1.89 0.20 1.89
CA ILE A 110 2.99 -0.67 1.45
C ILE A 110 4.26 0.18 1.42
N GLU A 111 4.99 0.21 2.52
CA GLU A 111 6.25 0.93 2.65
C GLU A 111 7.36 0.22 1.90
N LEU A 112 8.08 0.97 1.06
CA LEU A 112 9.15 0.46 0.22
C LEU A 112 10.49 0.60 0.95
N LYS A 113 11.11 -0.51 1.32
CA LYS A 113 12.46 -0.54 1.92
C LYS A 113 13.51 -0.11 0.88
N PRO A 114 14.69 0.37 1.31
CA PRO A 114 15.79 0.67 0.40
C PRO A 114 16.10 -0.54 -0.50
N ARG A 115 16.31 -0.30 -1.79
CA ARG A 115 16.76 -1.37 -2.69
C ARG A 115 18.15 -1.84 -2.28
N PRO A 116 18.38 -3.16 -2.18
CA PRO A 116 19.74 -3.69 -2.12
C PRO A 116 20.57 -3.22 -3.34
N PRO A 117 21.88 -2.93 -3.18
CA PRO A 117 22.69 -2.41 -4.28
C PRO A 117 22.77 -3.34 -5.50
N ASP A 118 22.59 -4.64 -5.29
CA ASP A 118 22.61 -5.70 -6.29
C ASP A 118 21.22 -6.13 -6.78
N PHE A 119 20.17 -5.39 -6.37
CA PHE A 119 18.82 -5.69 -6.81
C PHE A 119 18.68 -5.54 -8.33
N LYS A 120 18.23 -6.59 -8.96
CA LYS A 120 17.80 -6.59 -10.36
C LYS A 120 16.36 -7.09 -10.41
N PRO A 121 15.44 -6.31 -11.01
CA PRO A 121 14.09 -6.81 -11.25
C PRO A 121 14.15 -8.11 -12.06
N ALA A 122 13.26 -9.05 -11.77
CA ALA A 122 13.11 -10.22 -12.62
C ALA A 122 12.72 -9.77 -14.04
N PRO A 123 13.38 -10.29 -15.11
CA PRO A 123 12.97 -9.98 -16.45
C PRO A 123 11.56 -10.51 -16.71
N ILE A 124 10.69 -9.67 -17.27
CA ILE A 124 9.31 -10.01 -17.62
C ILE A 124 9.25 -10.17 -19.15
N THR A 125 9.03 -11.40 -19.58
CA THR A 125 8.87 -11.72 -21.01
C THR A 125 7.40 -11.86 -21.40
N LEU A 126 6.57 -12.28 -20.47
CA LEU A 126 5.13 -12.45 -20.63
C LEU A 126 4.41 -11.40 -19.77
N ASP A 127 4.46 -10.14 -20.19
CA ASP A 127 3.87 -9.02 -19.48
C ASP A 127 2.34 -9.11 -19.50
N PRO A 128 1.65 -9.19 -18.33
CA PRO A 128 0.20 -9.28 -18.26
C PRO A 128 -0.50 -8.10 -18.96
N VAL A 129 0.04 -6.88 -18.83
CA VAL A 129 -0.54 -5.68 -19.48
C VAL A 129 -0.51 -5.75 -21.00
N LYS A 130 0.48 -6.44 -21.58
CA LYS A 130 0.57 -6.64 -23.05
C LYS A 130 -0.26 -7.80 -23.53
N LEU A 131 -0.38 -8.85 -22.72
CA LEU A 131 -1.09 -10.08 -23.08
C LEU A 131 -2.59 -9.98 -22.85
N ASP A 132 -3.00 -9.20 -21.87
CA ASP A 132 -4.38 -9.09 -21.42
C ASP A 132 -4.66 -7.67 -20.86
N PRO A 133 -4.60 -6.63 -21.73
CA PRO A 133 -4.70 -5.22 -21.32
C PRO A 133 -6.09 -4.83 -20.80
N GLU A 134 -7.12 -5.57 -21.13
CA GLU A 134 -8.49 -5.32 -20.69
C GLU A 134 -8.67 -5.65 -19.21
N HIS A 135 -7.92 -6.63 -18.70
CA HIS A 135 -8.04 -7.12 -17.33
C HIS A 135 -6.87 -6.71 -16.40
N HIS A 136 -5.79 -6.13 -16.98
CA HIS A 136 -4.61 -5.67 -16.24
C HIS A 136 -4.35 -4.18 -16.49
N LEU A 137 -5.08 -3.32 -15.76
CA LEU A 137 -4.95 -1.88 -15.88
C LEU A 137 -3.77 -1.37 -15.03
N VAL A 138 -3.09 -0.31 -15.49
CA VAL A 138 -1.96 0.31 -14.78
C VAL A 138 -2.37 1.68 -14.22
N PRO A 139 -2.98 1.76 -13.03
CA PRO A 139 -3.38 3.04 -12.42
C PRO A 139 -2.18 3.89 -11.96
N LEU A 140 -1.02 3.28 -11.73
CA LEU A 140 0.16 3.98 -11.24
C LEU A 140 1.44 3.23 -11.65
N GLU A 141 2.43 3.99 -12.13
CA GLU A 141 3.77 3.46 -12.40
C GLU A 141 4.83 4.55 -12.19
N ASN A 142 5.98 4.18 -11.59
CA ASN A 142 7.15 5.02 -11.45
C ASN A 142 8.45 4.17 -11.49
N ASP A 143 9.58 4.72 -11.06
CA ASP A 143 10.87 4.02 -11.04
C ASP A 143 10.98 2.94 -9.95
N ARG A 144 10.08 2.93 -8.95
CA ARG A 144 10.10 2.01 -7.81
C ARG A 144 9.08 0.89 -7.94
N VAL A 145 7.91 1.18 -8.50
CA VAL A 145 6.78 0.26 -8.56
C VAL A 145 6.00 0.41 -9.86
N ARG A 146 5.35 -0.69 -10.26
CA ARG A 146 4.21 -0.69 -11.17
C ARG A 146 3.01 -1.26 -10.40
N VAL A 147 1.90 -0.54 -10.38
CA VAL A 147 0.66 -1.00 -9.74
C VAL A 147 -0.29 -1.48 -10.83
N LEU A 148 -0.74 -2.71 -10.70
CA LEU A 148 -1.78 -3.27 -11.56
C LEU A 148 -3.10 -3.33 -10.79
N ARG A 149 -4.19 -3.00 -11.49
CA ARG A 149 -5.54 -3.35 -11.10
C ARG A 149 -5.98 -4.51 -11.98
N THR A 150 -6.14 -5.66 -11.37
CA THR A 150 -6.59 -6.88 -12.07
C THR A 150 -8.08 -7.08 -11.83
N ILE A 151 -8.83 -7.31 -12.90
CA ILE A 151 -10.27 -7.55 -12.90
C ILE A 151 -10.52 -8.83 -13.66
N LEU A 152 -11.09 -9.83 -13.00
CA LEU A 152 -11.41 -11.13 -13.59
C LEU A 152 -12.91 -11.36 -13.46
N GLU A 153 -13.64 -11.27 -14.57
CA GLU A 153 -15.06 -11.59 -14.62
C GLU A 153 -15.30 -13.07 -14.27
N PRO A 154 -16.54 -13.46 -13.96
CA PRO A 154 -16.90 -14.86 -13.73
C PRO A 154 -16.39 -15.77 -14.85
N HIS A 155 -15.70 -16.84 -14.47
CA HIS A 155 -15.15 -17.88 -15.36
C HIS A 155 -14.10 -17.38 -16.37
N LEU A 156 -13.64 -16.12 -16.24
CA LEU A 156 -12.55 -15.63 -17.06
C LEU A 156 -11.25 -16.35 -16.71
N LYS A 157 -10.49 -16.67 -17.75
CA LYS A 157 -9.17 -17.26 -17.66
C LYS A 157 -8.16 -16.31 -18.29
N SER A 158 -7.25 -15.77 -17.48
CA SER A 158 -6.15 -14.97 -17.98
C SER A 158 -5.07 -15.85 -18.62
N PRO A 159 -4.37 -15.37 -19.67
CA PRO A 159 -3.27 -16.13 -20.26
C PRO A 159 -2.11 -16.30 -19.26
N MET A 160 -1.21 -17.26 -19.55
CA MET A 160 0.03 -17.43 -18.81
C MET A 160 0.88 -16.15 -18.90
N HIS A 161 1.21 -15.55 -17.75
CA HIS A 161 1.96 -14.31 -17.63
C HIS A 161 2.96 -14.33 -16.46
N GLU A 162 3.75 -13.28 -16.34
CA GLU A 162 4.84 -13.19 -15.36
C GLU A 162 4.72 -11.92 -14.53
N HIS A 163 5.03 -12.03 -13.24
CA HIS A 163 5.19 -10.91 -12.31
C HIS A 163 6.56 -10.93 -11.66
N PRO A 164 7.18 -9.75 -11.37
CA PRO A 164 8.31 -9.67 -10.44
C PRO A 164 7.84 -9.95 -9.01
N HIS A 165 8.63 -9.65 -7.99
CA HIS A 165 8.14 -9.63 -6.60
C HIS A 165 7.03 -8.59 -6.45
N TYR A 166 5.96 -8.93 -5.74
CA TYR A 166 4.83 -8.03 -5.55
C TYR A 166 4.04 -8.27 -4.25
N VAL A 167 3.33 -7.23 -3.84
CA VAL A 167 2.28 -7.34 -2.82
C VAL A 167 0.94 -7.33 -3.54
N VAL A 168 0.05 -8.23 -3.17
CA VAL A 168 -1.34 -8.22 -3.65
C VAL A 168 -2.29 -7.87 -2.50
N VAL A 169 -3.25 -6.98 -2.79
CA VAL A 169 -4.35 -6.57 -1.91
C VAL A 169 -5.66 -6.95 -2.60
N TYR A 170 -6.40 -7.87 -2.01
CA TYR A 170 -7.65 -8.37 -2.57
C TYR A 170 -8.81 -7.42 -2.25
N LEU A 171 -9.42 -6.81 -3.27
CA LEU A 171 -10.49 -5.83 -3.08
C LEU A 171 -11.86 -6.48 -2.91
N THR A 172 -12.07 -7.64 -3.54
CA THR A 172 -13.30 -8.42 -3.45
C THR A 172 -13.02 -9.81 -2.92
N GLU A 173 -14.07 -10.51 -2.51
CA GLU A 173 -13.97 -11.97 -2.37
C GLU A 173 -13.67 -12.58 -3.73
N LEU A 174 -12.70 -13.46 -3.79
CA LEU A 174 -12.37 -14.21 -5.00
C LEU A 174 -12.18 -15.69 -4.69
N HIS A 175 -12.44 -16.51 -5.70
CA HIS A 175 -12.05 -17.90 -5.71
C HIS A 175 -11.48 -18.21 -7.09
N THR A 176 -10.16 -18.26 -7.16
CA THR A 176 -9.43 -18.51 -8.41
C THR A 176 -8.61 -19.79 -8.30
N THR A 177 -8.35 -20.42 -9.43
CA THR A 177 -7.27 -21.40 -9.55
C THR A 177 -6.09 -20.75 -10.26
N MET A 178 -4.88 -21.05 -9.80
CA MET A 178 -3.64 -20.59 -10.40
C MET A 178 -2.86 -21.79 -10.92
N LYS A 179 -2.61 -21.85 -12.23
CA LYS A 179 -1.69 -22.81 -12.82
C LYS A 179 -0.31 -22.16 -12.93
N LEU A 180 0.64 -22.66 -12.17
CA LEU A 180 2.02 -22.15 -12.13
C LEU A 180 2.80 -22.59 -13.37
N GLY A 181 3.91 -21.89 -13.66
CA GLY A 181 4.78 -22.20 -14.79
C GLY A 181 5.35 -23.62 -14.81
N ASN A 182 5.39 -24.32 -13.67
CA ASN A 182 5.77 -25.72 -13.58
C ASN A 182 4.57 -26.70 -13.76
N GLY A 183 3.41 -26.19 -14.12
CA GLY A 183 2.19 -26.96 -14.33
C GLY A 183 1.36 -27.30 -13.09
N LYS A 184 1.86 -26.97 -11.87
CA LYS A 184 1.11 -27.17 -10.64
C LYS A 184 -0.11 -26.23 -10.60
N VAL A 185 -1.29 -26.77 -10.28
CA VAL A 185 -2.51 -25.98 -10.04
C VAL A 185 -2.68 -25.78 -8.54
N VAL A 186 -2.96 -24.53 -8.15
CA VAL A 186 -3.15 -24.12 -6.75
C VAL A 186 -4.52 -23.47 -6.63
N ASP A 187 -5.30 -23.91 -5.67
CA ASP A 187 -6.55 -23.26 -5.27
C ASP A 187 -6.24 -21.99 -4.47
N ASN A 188 -6.90 -20.88 -4.78
CA ASN A 188 -6.57 -19.56 -4.22
C ASN A 188 -7.86 -18.80 -3.81
N PRO A 189 -8.60 -19.26 -2.80
CA PRO A 189 -9.69 -18.49 -2.21
C PRO A 189 -9.13 -17.32 -1.40
N ARG A 190 -9.77 -16.13 -1.52
CA ARG A 190 -9.38 -14.91 -0.78
C ARG A 190 -10.61 -14.13 -0.33
N ARG A 191 -10.44 -13.38 0.76
CA ARG A 191 -11.46 -12.47 1.29
C ARG A 191 -11.12 -11.02 0.97
N PRO A 192 -12.11 -10.13 0.90
CA PRO A 192 -11.85 -8.71 0.76
C PRO A 192 -10.92 -8.20 1.87
N GLY A 193 -9.95 -7.38 1.49
CA GLY A 193 -8.96 -6.82 2.40
C GLY A 193 -7.81 -7.76 2.76
N GLU A 194 -7.79 -9.03 2.38
CA GLU A 194 -6.61 -9.88 2.55
C GLU A 194 -5.41 -9.32 1.78
N ILE A 195 -4.21 -9.59 2.30
CA ILE A 195 -2.94 -9.14 1.72
C ILE A 195 -2.02 -10.35 1.63
N ALA A 196 -1.26 -10.44 0.53
CA ALA A 196 -0.23 -11.45 0.41
C ALA A 196 1.03 -10.89 -0.26
N TRP A 197 2.18 -11.38 0.17
CA TRP A 197 3.45 -11.26 -0.55
C TRP A 197 3.56 -12.39 -1.56
N ARG A 198 4.07 -12.08 -2.75
CA ARG A 198 4.38 -13.06 -3.78
C ARG A 198 5.81 -12.85 -4.26
N ASP A 199 6.59 -13.91 -4.29
CA ASP A 199 7.85 -13.91 -5.02
C ASP A 199 7.57 -13.89 -6.52
N ALA A 200 8.57 -13.49 -7.32
CA ALA A 200 8.46 -13.50 -8.77
C ALA A 200 7.98 -14.86 -9.26
N LEU A 201 6.93 -14.85 -10.07
CA LEU A 201 6.30 -16.10 -10.54
C LEU A 201 5.69 -15.95 -11.93
N LYS A 202 5.51 -17.10 -12.57
CA LYS A 202 4.80 -17.27 -13.83
C LYS A 202 3.55 -18.09 -13.57
N HIS A 203 2.39 -17.59 -14.00
CA HIS A 203 1.12 -18.27 -13.79
C HIS A 203 0.06 -17.90 -14.82
N GLU A 204 -0.96 -18.70 -14.86
CA GLU A 204 -2.25 -18.47 -15.50
C GLU A 204 -3.29 -18.50 -14.38
N THR A 205 -4.28 -17.61 -14.39
CA THR A 205 -5.32 -17.55 -13.37
C THR A 205 -6.69 -17.72 -14.01
N GLU A 206 -7.54 -18.52 -13.38
CA GLU A 206 -8.95 -18.70 -13.76
C GLU A 206 -9.85 -18.35 -12.58
N ASN A 207 -10.78 -17.41 -12.79
CA ASN A 207 -11.83 -17.14 -11.80
C ASN A 207 -12.89 -18.22 -11.88
N ILE A 208 -12.99 -19.08 -10.85
CA ILE A 208 -13.95 -20.20 -10.81
C ILE A 208 -15.25 -19.84 -10.07
N ALA A 209 -15.41 -18.57 -9.66
CA ALA A 209 -16.61 -18.07 -8.99
C ALA A 209 -17.56 -17.36 -9.97
N ASP A 210 -18.84 -17.26 -9.57
CA ASP A 210 -19.91 -16.56 -10.31
C ASP A 210 -19.92 -15.03 -10.06
N ARG A 211 -18.80 -14.47 -9.60
CA ARG A 211 -18.64 -13.05 -9.29
C ARG A 211 -17.32 -12.51 -9.82
N THR A 212 -17.28 -11.22 -10.13
CA THR A 212 -16.06 -10.55 -10.54
C THR A 212 -15.07 -10.49 -9.37
N ALA A 213 -13.85 -10.92 -9.62
CA ALA A 213 -12.71 -10.78 -8.71
C ALA A 213 -11.91 -9.53 -9.06
N MET A 214 -11.55 -8.74 -8.04
CA MET A 214 -10.71 -7.54 -8.20
C MET A 214 -9.59 -7.53 -7.16
N GLU A 215 -8.39 -7.19 -7.63
CA GLU A 215 -7.22 -7.04 -6.76
C GLU A 215 -6.30 -5.92 -7.23
N ILE A 216 -5.50 -5.40 -6.32
CA ILE A 216 -4.39 -4.48 -6.60
C ILE A 216 -3.10 -5.25 -6.38
N GLN A 217 -2.22 -5.23 -7.38
CA GLN A 217 -0.90 -5.84 -7.34
C GLN A 217 0.15 -4.73 -7.41
N VAL A 218 1.00 -4.63 -6.39
CA VAL A 218 2.10 -3.65 -6.32
C VAL A 218 3.40 -4.37 -6.63
N GLU A 219 3.81 -4.31 -7.88
CA GLU A 219 5.02 -4.92 -8.40
C GLU A 219 6.25 -4.06 -8.10
N LEU A 220 7.34 -4.68 -7.67
CA LEU A 220 8.62 -4.00 -7.39
C LEU A 220 9.51 -3.97 -8.64
N LYS A 221 10.01 -2.77 -8.94
CA LYS A 221 10.88 -2.51 -10.10
C LYS A 221 12.34 -2.38 -9.71
#